data_a6b0294201e4fb049cb4f7781cfb5e70
#
_entry.id   a6b0294201e4fb049cb4f7781cfb5e70
#
_cell.length_a   1.000
_cell.length_b   1.000
_cell.length_c   1.000
_cell.angle_alpha   90.00
_cell.angle_beta   90.00
_cell.angle_gamma   90.00
#
_symmetry.space_group_name_H-M   'P 1'
#
loop_
_entity.id
_entity.type
_entity.pdbx_description
1 polymer ?
#
loop_
_entity_poly.entity_id
_entity_poly.type
_entity_poly.pdbx_seq_one_letter_code
_entity_poly.pdbx_strand_id
1 'polypeptide(L)'
;QHITVNPPRFMWPDKFPHLGAVLDGVEEEDYKPEVTYRIRIARDPEFKSEVITAERKWAFFNPFKLFEKGKWYWQYAYVDKDGKEEWSPVSHFYIDGHIRTFNPPSLQEVLAKLPKTHPRILLDAKDWDNIIERNKNNPEAQAYIRKADKCLNHPLKHLEEEIDTTQVVKLTNIVQYRSALIRESRKIVDREEANIEAMVRAYLLTKDEEYYKEGIKRLSEILSWKHSKYFAGDFNRSTILSMSTSAYDAWYNLLTPDEKKLLLRTIRENGKKFYHEYVNHLENRIADNHVWQMTFRILNMAAFATYGELPMASTWVDYCYNEWVSRLPGLNTDGGWHNGDSYFQVNLRTLIEVPAFYSRISGFDFFADPWYNNNAFYVIYQQPPFSKSAGQGNSHESKLKPNGTRVCYADALARECNNPWAAAYVRTILQKEPDIMEKTFLGKSGDLTWYRCTT
;
A
#
# COMPACT_ATOMS: atom_id res chain seq x y z
N GLN A 1 -16.66 24.73 6.57
CA GLN A 1 -15.62 24.06 5.75
C GLN A 1 -16.05 23.94 4.31
N HIS A 2 -15.14 24.26 3.38
CA HIS A 2 -15.30 23.87 1.99
C HIS A 2 -14.98 22.39 1.85
N ILE A 3 -15.90 21.64 1.26
CA ILE A 3 -15.68 20.25 0.91
C ILE A 3 -15.63 20.10 -0.61
N THR A 4 -14.90 19.13 -1.08
CA THR A 4 -14.64 18.93 -2.51
C THR A 4 -15.23 17.62 -3.04
N VAL A 5 -15.70 16.77 -2.13
CA VAL A 5 -16.27 15.45 -2.44
C VAL A 5 -17.48 15.17 -1.56
N ASN A 6 -18.49 14.49 -2.10
CA ASN A 6 -19.66 13.98 -1.39
C ASN A 6 -19.68 12.44 -1.46
N PRO A 7 -19.66 11.73 -0.34
CA PRO A 7 -19.69 12.21 1.04
C PRO A 7 -18.37 12.86 1.46
N PRO A 8 -18.41 13.79 2.43
CA PRO A 8 -17.21 14.34 3.04
C PRO A 8 -16.42 13.26 3.77
N ARG A 9 -15.10 13.40 3.76
CA ARG A 9 -14.18 12.59 4.55
C ARG A 9 -13.95 13.28 5.89
N PHE A 10 -14.33 12.62 6.98
CA PHE A 10 -14.20 13.18 8.32
C PHE A 10 -12.89 12.71 8.95
N MET A 11 -12.13 13.65 9.48
CA MET A 11 -10.89 13.41 10.22
C MET A 11 -10.83 14.34 11.41
N TRP A 12 -10.21 13.88 12.48
CA TRP A 12 -9.97 14.69 13.69
C TRP A 12 -8.64 14.29 14.33
N PRO A 13 -8.10 15.10 15.26
CA PRO A 13 -6.87 14.75 15.96
C PRO A 13 -7.04 13.49 16.80
N ASP A 14 -5.99 12.66 16.84
CA ASP A 14 -5.92 11.55 17.77
C ASP A 14 -5.84 12.07 19.22
N LYS A 15 -6.48 11.36 20.15
CA LYS A 15 -6.47 11.72 21.59
C LYS A 15 -5.06 11.65 22.17
N PHE A 16 -4.26 10.69 21.75
CA PHE A 16 -2.91 10.44 22.25
C PHE A 16 -1.90 10.45 21.10
N PRO A 17 -1.56 11.64 20.56
CA PRO A 17 -0.60 11.71 19.46
C PRO A 17 0.78 11.28 19.95
N HIS A 18 1.32 10.21 19.37
CA HIS A 18 2.71 9.84 19.56
C HIS A 18 3.60 10.62 18.58
N LEU A 19 4.54 11.36 19.11
CA LEU A 19 5.50 12.16 18.34
C LEU A 19 6.85 11.46 18.14
N GLY A 20 7.05 10.30 18.74
CA GLY A 20 8.30 9.56 18.68
C GLY A 20 8.46 8.78 17.38
N ALA A 21 9.70 8.49 17.02
CA ALA A 21 10.01 7.47 16.04
C ALA A 21 9.70 6.09 16.63
N VAL A 22 9.28 5.17 15.77
CA VAL A 22 9.17 3.77 16.18
C VAL A 22 10.57 3.25 16.46
N LEU A 23 10.74 2.73 17.65
CA LEU A 23 11.98 2.10 18.07
C LEU A 23 11.80 0.59 18.12
N ASP A 24 12.77 -0.15 17.63
CA ASP A 24 12.80 -1.59 17.84
C ASP A 24 12.82 -1.87 19.35
N GLY A 25 11.94 -2.75 19.80
CA GLY A 25 11.84 -3.14 21.21
C GLY A 25 10.73 -2.45 21.99
N VAL A 26 9.80 -1.75 21.32
CA VAL A 26 8.56 -1.29 21.96
C VAL A 26 7.73 -2.51 22.36
N GLU A 27 7.44 -2.63 23.64
CA GLU A 27 6.58 -3.67 24.20
C GLU A 27 5.11 -3.26 24.06
N GLU A 28 4.17 -4.22 24.13
CA GLU A 28 2.73 -3.94 24.01
C GLU A 28 2.22 -2.95 25.08
N GLU A 29 2.78 -2.97 26.24
CA GLU A 29 2.49 -2.07 27.36
C GLU A 29 2.91 -0.63 27.10
N ASP A 30 3.86 -0.40 26.19
CA ASP A 30 4.30 0.94 25.78
C ASP A 30 3.39 1.56 24.71
N TYR A 31 2.41 0.82 24.22
CA TYR A 31 1.46 1.35 23.26
C TYR A 31 0.47 2.29 23.96
N LYS A 32 0.03 3.32 23.20
CA LYS A 32 -1.02 4.21 23.72
C LYS A 32 -2.29 3.41 24.05
N PRO A 33 -3.05 3.86 25.05
CA PRO A 33 -4.34 3.23 25.39
C PRO A 33 -5.26 3.20 24.17
N GLU A 34 -6.04 2.13 24.03
CA GLU A 34 -7.12 2.10 23.04
C GLU A 34 -8.11 3.22 23.34
N VAL A 35 -8.49 3.95 22.30
CA VAL A 35 -9.45 5.05 22.35
C VAL A 35 -10.61 4.72 21.45
N THR A 36 -11.80 4.93 21.94
CA THR A 36 -13.01 4.92 21.11
C THR A 36 -13.39 6.35 20.78
N TYR A 37 -13.74 6.58 19.55
CA TYR A 37 -14.25 7.86 19.05
C TYR A 37 -15.72 7.69 18.69
N ARG A 38 -16.49 8.75 18.91
CA ARG A 38 -17.86 8.83 18.42
C ARG A 38 -18.00 10.06 17.52
N ILE A 39 -18.64 9.91 16.39
CA ILE A 39 -18.99 11.02 15.50
C ILE A 39 -20.50 11.11 15.40
N ARG A 40 -21.03 12.34 15.32
CA ARG A 40 -22.43 12.61 14.98
C ARG A 40 -22.54 13.71 13.94
N ILE A 41 -23.50 13.54 13.03
CA ILE A 41 -23.74 14.43 11.89
C ILE A 41 -25.24 14.63 11.77
N ALA A 42 -25.70 15.88 11.62
CA ALA A 42 -27.13 16.21 11.53
C ALA A 42 -27.38 17.48 10.71
N ARG A 43 -28.65 17.75 10.40
CA ARG A 43 -29.12 18.99 9.78
C ARG A 43 -29.19 20.16 10.74
N ASP A 44 -29.23 19.92 12.03
CA ASP A 44 -29.33 20.93 13.06
C ASP A 44 -28.12 20.89 14.02
N PRO A 45 -27.68 22.05 14.57
CA PRO A 45 -26.49 22.13 15.41
C PRO A 45 -26.67 21.50 16.80
N GLU A 46 -27.89 21.16 17.19
CA GLU A 46 -28.21 20.53 18.49
C GLU A 46 -28.35 19.01 18.37
N PHE A 47 -28.22 18.48 17.14
CA PHE A 47 -28.29 17.03 16.85
C PHE A 47 -29.59 16.37 17.34
N LYS A 48 -30.72 17.04 17.10
CA LYS A 48 -32.06 16.57 17.55
C LYS A 48 -32.80 15.76 16.51
N SER A 49 -32.48 15.93 15.21
CA SER A 49 -33.18 15.28 14.10
C SER A 49 -32.20 14.60 13.10
N GLU A 50 -32.60 13.43 12.64
CA GLU A 50 -31.88 12.66 11.60
C GLU A 50 -30.36 12.54 11.85
N VAL A 51 -29.99 12.14 13.06
CA VAL A 51 -28.59 12.07 13.46
C VAL A 51 -27.96 10.81 12.91
N ILE A 52 -26.91 10.98 12.08
CA ILE A 52 -26.01 9.91 11.72
C ILE A 52 -24.96 9.81 12.83
N THR A 53 -24.87 8.65 13.47
CA THR A 53 -23.88 8.39 14.54
C THR A 53 -23.05 7.17 14.19
N ALA A 54 -21.76 7.23 14.46
CA ALA A 54 -20.86 6.10 14.33
C ALA A 54 -19.85 6.08 15.47
N GLU A 55 -19.50 4.88 15.90
CA GLU A 55 -18.41 4.63 16.83
C GLU A 55 -17.20 4.10 16.05
N ARG A 56 -16.01 4.62 16.35
CA ARG A 56 -14.79 4.31 15.62
C ARG A 56 -13.61 4.04 16.57
N LYS A 57 -12.70 3.18 16.11
CA LYS A 57 -11.42 2.94 16.79
C LYS A 57 -10.32 3.92 16.37
N TRP A 58 -10.52 4.60 15.25
CA TRP A 58 -9.53 5.50 14.64
C TRP A 58 -10.12 6.88 14.40
N ALA A 59 -9.27 7.88 14.30
CA ALA A 59 -9.62 9.29 14.21
C ALA A 59 -10.10 9.72 12.81
N PHE A 60 -10.81 8.84 12.09
CA PHE A 60 -11.37 9.11 10.76
C PHE A 60 -12.66 8.33 10.49
N PHE A 61 -13.45 8.85 9.55
CA PHE A 61 -14.75 8.25 9.21
C PHE A 61 -15.18 8.63 7.79
N ASN A 62 -15.68 7.64 7.04
CA ASN A 62 -16.47 7.85 5.84
C ASN A 62 -17.88 7.32 6.09
N PRO A 63 -18.94 8.10 5.84
CA PRO A 63 -20.32 7.66 6.12
C PRO A 63 -20.89 6.68 5.09
N PHE A 64 -20.22 6.45 3.95
CA PHE A 64 -20.67 5.60 2.85
C PHE A 64 -22.10 5.94 2.38
N LYS A 65 -22.50 7.18 2.52
CA LYS A 65 -23.83 7.69 2.19
C LYS A 65 -23.72 9.13 1.68
N LEU A 66 -24.35 9.39 0.56
CA LEU A 66 -24.43 10.74 0.01
C LEU A 66 -25.27 11.65 0.90
N PHE A 67 -24.78 12.87 1.07
CA PHE A 67 -25.53 13.93 1.75
C PHE A 67 -26.32 14.76 0.73
N GLU A 68 -27.54 15.11 1.10
CA GLU A 68 -28.37 16.02 0.35
C GLU A 68 -27.83 17.47 0.42
N LYS A 69 -28.23 18.29 -0.56
CA LYS A 69 -27.86 19.71 -0.60
C LYS A 69 -28.28 20.45 0.66
N GLY A 70 -27.43 21.38 1.07
CA GLY A 70 -27.64 22.25 2.21
C GLY A 70 -26.57 22.15 3.26
N LYS A 71 -26.86 22.78 4.39
CA LYS A 71 -25.95 22.86 5.54
C LYS A 71 -26.11 21.63 6.44
N TRP A 72 -24.96 21.08 6.86
CA TRP A 72 -24.84 19.99 7.80
C TRP A 72 -23.90 20.37 8.93
N TYR A 73 -24.13 19.80 10.10
CA TYR A 73 -23.33 20.00 11.30
C TYR A 73 -22.74 18.68 11.73
N TRP A 74 -21.55 18.70 12.31
CA TRP A 74 -20.91 17.50 12.83
C TRP A 74 -20.00 17.83 14.00
N GLN A 75 -19.76 16.85 14.83
CA GLN A 75 -18.75 16.87 15.87
C GLN A 75 -18.31 15.46 16.20
N TYR A 76 -17.17 15.33 16.85
CA TYR A 76 -16.66 14.07 17.35
C TYR A 76 -16.47 14.12 18.85
N ALA A 77 -16.37 12.95 19.49
CA ALA A 77 -16.02 12.82 20.90
C ALA A 77 -14.91 11.79 21.08
N TYR A 78 -14.10 12.02 22.10
CA TYR A 78 -13.28 10.98 22.71
C TYR A 78 -14.13 10.26 23.76
N VAL A 79 -14.16 8.94 23.70
CA VAL A 79 -14.91 8.11 24.65
C VAL A 79 -13.90 7.35 25.49
N ASP A 80 -13.90 7.61 26.80
CA ASP A 80 -13.02 6.91 27.73
C ASP A 80 -13.49 5.50 28.06
N LYS A 81 -12.71 4.76 28.85
CA LYS A 81 -13.00 3.39 29.27
C LYS A 81 -14.31 3.27 30.10
N ASP A 82 -14.73 4.36 30.75
CA ASP A 82 -15.95 4.42 31.57
C ASP A 82 -17.16 4.90 30.74
N GLY A 83 -16.98 5.12 29.43
CA GLY A 83 -17.99 5.56 28.48
C GLY A 83 -18.30 7.06 28.55
N LYS A 84 -17.47 7.86 29.26
CA LYS A 84 -17.62 9.30 29.31
C LYS A 84 -17.15 9.93 28.01
N GLU A 85 -17.95 10.82 27.47
CA GLU A 85 -17.72 11.50 26.19
C GLU A 85 -17.19 12.92 26.42
N GLU A 86 -16.10 13.24 25.69
CA GLU A 86 -15.55 14.57 25.59
C GLU A 86 -15.75 15.09 24.16
N TRP A 87 -16.79 15.90 23.96
CA TRP A 87 -17.20 16.38 22.65
C TRP A 87 -16.38 17.57 22.17
N SER A 88 -16.04 17.55 20.88
CA SER A 88 -15.44 18.70 20.18
C SER A 88 -16.45 19.84 20.02
N PRO A 89 -15.99 21.06 19.69
CA PRO A 89 -16.87 22.10 19.17
C PRO A 89 -17.63 21.62 17.93
N VAL A 90 -18.85 22.14 17.73
CA VAL A 90 -19.66 21.84 16.54
C VAL A 90 -19.05 22.50 15.31
N SER A 91 -18.76 21.70 14.31
CA SER A 91 -18.32 22.13 12.99
C SER A 91 -19.47 22.03 11.98
N HIS A 92 -19.30 22.66 10.80
CA HIS A 92 -20.30 22.54 9.74
C HIS A 92 -19.66 22.52 8.35
N PHE A 93 -20.42 21.98 7.39
CA PHE A 93 -20.10 21.99 5.96
C PHE A 93 -21.34 22.21 5.12
N TYR A 94 -21.14 22.50 3.84
CA TYR A 94 -22.20 22.68 2.87
C TYR A 94 -22.06 21.69 1.71
N ILE A 95 -23.15 21.08 1.32
CA ILE A 95 -23.29 20.34 0.07
C ILE A 95 -24.00 21.24 -0.95
N ASP A 96 -23.34 21.53 -2.04
CA ASP A 96 -23.90 22.25 -3.17
C ASP A 96 -23.99 21.39 -4.45
N GLY A 97 -24.44 21.95 -5.55
CA GLY A 97 -24.62 21.22 -6.80
C GLY A 97 -23.33 20.99 -7.62
N HIS A 98 -22.20 21.56 -7.18
CA HIS A 98 -20.91 21.49 -7.89
C HIS A 98 -19.94 20.48 -7.28
N ILE A 99 -20.25 19.95 -6.08
CA ILE A 99 -19.40 19.01 -5.39
C ILE A 99 -19.43 17.66 -6.12
N ARG A 100 -18.24 17.12 -6.39
CA ARG A 100 -18.09 15.83 -7.04
C ARG A 100 -18.55 14.70 -6.11
N THR A 101 -19.17 13.70 -6.70
CA THR A 101 -19.60 12.51 -5.99
C THR A 101 -18.52 11.43 -6.04
N PHE A 102 -18.13 10.93 -4.88
CA PHE A 102 -17.31 9.73 -4.74
C PHE A 102 -17.80 8.95 -3.52
N ASN A 103 -18.69 7.99 -3.74
CA ASN A 103 -19.33 7.21 -2.68
C ASN A 103 -18.92 5.74 -2.79
N PRO A 104 -17.74 5.37 -2.24
CA PRO A 104 -17.27 3.99 -2.28
C PRO A 104 -18.22 3.07 -1.52
N PRO A 105 -18.27 1.76 -1.85
CA PRO A 105 -19.04 0.78 -1.10
C PRO A 105 -18.54 0.69 0.35
N SER A 106 -19.37 0.24 1.26
CA SER A 106 -18.96 -0.08 2.62
C SER A 106 -18.01 -1.28 2.64
N LEU A 107 -17.21 -1.41 3.70
CA LEU A 107 -16.32 -2.57 3.86
C LEU A 107 -17.09 -3.89 3.77
N GLN A 108 -18.30 -3.96 4.33
CA GLN A 108 -19.12 -5.17 4.29
C GLN A 108 -19.48 -5.57 2.85
N GLU A 109 -19.82 -4.60 2.00
CA GLU A 109 -20.09 -4.84 0.57
C GLU A 109 -18.85 -5.31 -0.18
N VAL A 110 -17.68 -4.77 0.14
CA VAL A 110 -16.40 -5.21 -0.43
C VAL A 110 -16.08 -6.64 0.00
N LEU A 111 -16.18 -6.94 1.28
CA LEU A 111 -15.89 -8.27 1.82
C LEU A 111 -16.87 -9.35 1.34
N ALA A 112 -18.12 -8.99 1.09
CA ALA A 112 -19.10 -9.89 0.50
C ALA A 112 -18.71 -10.38 -0.91
N LYS A 113 -17.91 -9.60 -1.62
CA LYS A 113 -17.40 -9.90 -2.97
C LYS A 113 -15.98 -10.45 -2.99
N LEU A 114 -15.28 -10.46 -1.85
CA LEU A 114 -13.93 -10.99 -1.77
C LEU A 114 -13.92 -12.48 -2.12
N PRO A 115 -13.10 -12.93 -3.09
CA PRO A 115 -12.99 -14.35 -3.42
C PRO A 115 -12.59 -15.18 -2.19
N LYS A 116 -13.23 -16.33 -2.02
CA LYS A 116 -12.91 -17.27 -0.93
C LYS A 116 -11.72 -18.16 -1.27
N THR A 117 -11.40 -18.26 -2.56
CA THR A 117 -10.30 -19.06 -3.08
C THR A 117 -9.07 -18.20 -3.37
N HIS A 118 -7.89 -18.83 -3.38
CA HIS A 118 -6.64 -18.20 -3.77
C HIS A 118 -6.20 -18.64 -5.18
N PRO A 119 -5.46 -17.83 -5.92
CA PRO A 119 -5.04 -16.45 -5.59
C PRO A 119 -6.23 -15.48 -5.55
N ARG A 120 -6.18 -14.48 -4.69
CA ARG A 120 -7.26 -13.48 -4.56
C ARG A 120 -6.79 -12.03 -4.49
N ILE A 121 -5.53 -11.81 -4.11
CA ILE A 121 -4.97 -10.44 -4.07
C ILE A 121 -4.19 -10.09 -5.33
N LEU A 122 -3.40 -11.01 -5.87
CA LEU A 122 -2.56 -10.77 -7.04
C LEU A 122 -3.33 -10.82 -8.36
N LEU A 123 -4.33 -11.67 -8.42
CA LEU A 123 -5.31 -11.79 -9.50
C LEU A 123 -6.58 -12.46 -8.95
N ASP A 124 -7.65 -12.46 -9.73
CA ASP A 124 -8.84 -13.26 -9.40
C ASP A 124 -8.68 -14.65 -10.02
N ALA A 125 -8.83 -15.70 -9.21
CA ALA A 125 -8.68 -17.07 -9.67
C ALA A 125 -9.60 -17.42 -10.85
N LYS A 126 -10.76 -16.78 -10.97
CA LYS A 126 -11.69 -16.99 -12.10
C LYS A 126 -11.16 -16.46 -13.44
N ASP A 127 -10.26 -15.44 -13.42
CA ASP A 127 -9.68 -14.82 -14.61
C ASP A 127 -8.27 -15.34 -14.94
N TRP A 128 -7.79 -16.31 -14.17
CA TRP A 128 -6.41 -16.76 -14.24
C TRP A 128 -6.01 -17.26 -15.64
N ASP A 129 -6.81 -18.12 -16.26
CA ASP A 129 -6.51 -18.64 -17.60
C ASP A 129 -6.51 -17.55 -18.67
N ASN A 130 -7.42 -16.57 -18.56
CA ASN A 130 -7.44 -15.39 -19.45
C ASN A 130 -6.19 -14.53 -19.30
N ILE A 131 -5.69 -14.37 -18.07
CA ILE A 131 -4.45 -13.63 -17.82
C ILE A 131 -3.26 -14.35 -18.44
N ILE A 132 -3.16 -15.66 -18.31
CA ILE A 132 -2.11 -16.45 -18.97
C ILE A 132 -2.16 -16.27 -20.48
N GLU A 133 -3.31 -16.47 -21.09
CA GLU A 133 -3.46 -16.39 -22.55
C GLU A 133 -3.09 -15.02 -23.10
N ARG A 134 -3.57 -13.97 -22.48
CA ARG A 134 -3.33 -12.58 -22.85
C ARG A 134 -1.85 -12.19 -22.75
N ASN A 135 -1.11 -12.82 -21.85
CA ASN A 135 0.28 -12.49 -21.57
C ASN A 135 1.32 -13.40 -22.24
N LYS A 136 0.92 -14.39 -23.04
CA LYS A 136 1.84 -15.32 -23.71
C LYS A 136 2.98 -14.63 -24.47
N ASN A 137 2.68 -13.56 -25.18
CA ASN A 137 3.64 -12.82 -25.99
C ASN A 137 3.93 -11.40 -25.43
N ASN A 138 3.50 -11.11 -24.20
CA ASN A 138 3.75 -9.83 -23.57
C ASN A 138 5.20 -9.73 -23.09
N PRO A 139 6.03 -8.80 -23.62
CA PRO A 139 7.44 -8.67 -23.24
C PRO A 139 7.66 -8.45 -21.74
N GLU A 140 6.75 -7.75 -21.09
CA GLU A 140 6.79 -7.46 -19.65
C GLU A 140 6.53 -8.72 -18.81
N ALA A 141 5.54 -9.52 -19.20
CA ALA A 141 5.27 -10.83 -18.58
C ALA A 141 6.47 -11.77 -18.77
N GLN A 142 7.04 -11.79 -19.97
CA GLN A 142 8.24 -12.59 -20.27
C GLN A 142 9.48 -12.14 -19.47
N ALA A 143 9.54 -10.89 -18.99
CA ALA A 143 10.61 -10.43 -18.12
C ALA A 143 10.58 -11.12 -16.75
N TYR A 144 9.38 -11.36 -16.18
CA TYR A 144 9.24 -12.15 -14.96
C TYR A 144 9.70 -13.60 -15.16
N ILE A 145 9.25 -14.23 -16.25
CA ILE A 145 9.60 -15.62 -16.58
C ILE A 145 11.12 -15.75 -16.75
N ARG A 146 11.75 -14.94 -17.60
CA ARG A 146 13.21 -14.94 -17.77
C ARG A 146 13.98 -14.73 -16.47
N LYS A 147 13.47 -13.90 -15.55
CA LYS A 147 14.11 -13.71 -14.25
C LYS A 147 13.94 -14.92 -13.34
N ALA A 148 12.77 -15.55 -13.35
CA ALA A 148 12.49 -16.76 -12.61
C ALA A 148 13.33 -17.95 -13.12
N ASP A 149 13.46 -18.12 -14.44
CA ASP A 149 14.31 -19.15 -15.07
C ASP A 149 15.78 -19.02 -14.63
N LYS A 150 16.29 -17.79 -14.52
CA LYS A 150 17.63 -17.57 -13.97
C LYS A 150 17.76 -18.07 -12.54
N CYS A 151 16.72 -17.96 -11.72
CA CYS A 151 16.73 -18.48 -10.35
C CYS A 151 16.75 -20.01 -10.33
N LEU A 152 16.02 -20.69 -11.22
CA LEU A 152 16.04 -22.15 -11.34
C LEU A 152 17.43 -22.68 -11.74
N ASN A 153 18.15 -21.94 -12.58
CA ASN A 153 19.49 -22.30 -13.04
C ASN A 153 20.61 -21.94 -12.06
N HIS A 154 20.32 -21.20 -10.98
CA HIS A 154 21.29 -20.80 -9.96
C HIS A 154 20.84 -21.36 -8.59
N PRO A 155 21.37 -22.52 -8.18
CA PRO A 155 20.94 -23.16 -6.94
C PRO A 155 21.15 -22.24 -5.73
N LEU A 156 20.21 -22.37 -4.79
CA LEU A 156 20.23 -21.63 -3.54
C LEU A 156 21.53 -21.93 -2.76
N LYS A 157 22.21 -20.87 -2.34
CA LYS A 157 23.26 -20.91 -1.33
C LYS A 157 22.70 -20.50 0.01
N HIS A 158 23.47 -20.68 1.10
CA HIS A 158 23.13 -20.14 2.40
C HIS A 158 23.22 -18.61 2.36
N LEU A 159 22.07 -17.96 2.19
CA LEU A 159 21.98 -16.51 1.95
C LEU A 159 22.46 -15.69 3.16
N GLU A 160 22.32 -16.22 4.38
CA GLU A 160 22.82 -15.56 5.59
C GLU A 160 24.36 -15.44 5.59
N GLU A 161 25.05 -16.42 4.99
CA GLU A 161 26.51 -16.41 4.87
C GLU A 161 27.02 -15.34 3.89
N GLU A 162 26.17 -14.83 3.02
CA GLU A 162 26.52 -13.74 2.10
C GLU A 162 26.53 -12.37 2.77
N ILE A 163 26.04 -12.24 4.01
CA ILE A 163 26.02 -10.97 4.74
C ILE A 163 27.45 -10.59 5.13
N ASP A 164 27.97 -9.54 4.52
CA ASP A 164 29.31 -9.06 4.85
C ASP A 164 29.35 -8.36 6.22
N THR A 165 29.80 -9.09 7.20
CA THR A 165 29.95 -8.59 8.58
C THR A 165 31.36 -8.05 8.89
N THR A 166 32.32 -8.13 7.97
CA THR A 166 33.74 -7.80 8.23
C THR A 166 33.96 -6.37 8.71
N GLN A 167 33.20 -5.40 8.19
CA GLN A 167 33.24 -4.02 8.65
C GLN A 167 32.29 -3.76 9.81
N VAL A 168 31.20 -4.51 9.89
CA VAL A 168 30.17 -4.37 10.93
C VAL A 168 30.73 -4.72 12.30
N VAL A 169 31.47 -5.83 12.42
CA VAL A 169 32.05 -6.31 13.69
C VAL A 169 33.11 -5.37 14.30
N LYS A 170 33.61 -4.43 13.52
CA LYS A 170 34.55 -3.39 13.99
C LYS A 170 33.87 -2.23 14.70
N LEU A 171 32.54 -2.12 14.59
CA LEU A 171 31.78 -1.02 15.17
C LEU A 171 31.52 -1.28 16.65
N THR A 172 31.97 -0.37 17.51
CA THR A 172 31.79 -0.45 18.97
C THR A 172 30.49 0.17 19.44
N ASN A 173 29.94 1.14 18.68
CA ASN A 173 28.64 1.74 18.99
C ASN A 173 27.52 0.82 18.55
N ILE A 174 26.65 0.43 19.49
CA ILE A 174 25.56 -0.54 19.24
C ILE A 174 24.57 -0.08 18.18
N VAL A 175 24.26 1.22 18.11
CA VAL A 175 23.34 1.78 17.11
C VAL A 175 23.95 1.71 15.71
N GLN A 176 25.21 2.09 15.58
CA GLN A 176 25.95 2.00 14.31
C GLN A 176 26.10 0.53 13.86
N TYR A 177 26.41 -0.37 14.80
CA TYR A 177 26.50 -1.80 14.55
C TYR A 177 25.18 -2.36 14.00
N ARG A 178 24.05 -2.10 14.69
CA ARG A 178 22.72 -2.54 14.24
C ARG A 178 22.36 -1.96 12.86
N SER A 179 22.55 -0.67 12.67
CA SER A 179 22.25 0.01 11.40
C SER A 179 23.09 -0.55 10.23
N ALA A 180 24.36 -0.83 10.47
CA ALA A 180 25.23 -1.41 9.45
C ALA A 180 24.79 -2.84 9.11
N LEU A 181 24.44 -3.65 10.11
CA LEU A 181 23.98 -5.02 9.92
C LEU A 181 22.67 -5.09 9.14
N ILE A 182 21.71 -4.23 9.47
CA ILE A 182 20.44 -4.09 8.74
C ILE A 182 20.71 -3.70 7.28
N ARG A 183 21.64 -2.78 7.03
CA ARG A 183 21.99 -2.35 5.67
C ARG A 183 22.63 -3.47 4.84
N GLU A 184 23.51 -4.25 5.42
CA GLU A 184 24.15 -5.38 4.72
C GLU A 184 23.13 -6.49 4.43
N SER A 185 22.32 -6.87 5.42
CA SER A 185 21.25 -7.86 5.21
C SER A 185 20.21 -7.41 4.18
N ARG A 186 19.91 -6.11 4.12
CA ARG A 186 18.98 -5.54 3.17
C ARG A 186 19.36 -5.78 1.71
N LYS A 187 20.66 -5.77 1.38
CA LYS A 187 21.13 -6.04 0.01
C LYS A 187 20.65 -7.42 -0.47
N ILE A 188 20.68 -8.40 0.42
CA ILE A 188 20.26 -9.77 0.12
C ILE A 188 18.74 -9.88 0.13
N VAL A 189 18.10 -9.33 1.14
CA VAL A 189 16.64 -9.33 1.26
C VAL A 189 15.99 -8.66 0.04
N ASP A 190 16.48 -7.49 -0.41
CA ASP A 190 15.96 -6.79 -1.59
C ASP A 190 16.20 -7.57 -2.89
N ARG A 191 17.32 -8.28 -3.00
CA ARG A 191 17.61 -9.16 -4.14
C ARG A 191 16.62 -10.32 -4.19
N GLU A 192 16.43 -10.98 -3.07
CA GLU A 192 15.55 -12.14 -2.99
C GLU A 192 14.07 -11.77 -3.06
N GLU A 193 13.67 -10.57 -2.60
CA GLU A 193 12.34 -10.04 -2.90
C GLU A 193 12.07 -10.04 -4.41
N ALA A 194 12.99 -9.46 -5.17
CA ALA A 194 12.84 -9.40 -6.63
C ALA A 194 12.89 -10.79 -7.31
N ASN A 195 13.61 -11.76 -6.74
CA ASN A 195 13.67 -13.13 -7.24
C ASN A 195 12.38 -13.89 -6.91
N ILE A 196 11.93 -13.85 -5.65
CA ILE A 196 10.71 -14.52 -5.18
C ILE A 196 9.49 -13.90 -5.87
N GLU A 197 9.43 -12.58 -5.99
CA GLU A 197 8.34 -11.92 -6.70
C GLU A 197 8.28 -12.35 -8.18
N ALA A 198 9.45 -12.48 -8.86
CA ALA A 198 9.50 -12.99 -10.22
C ALA A 198 8.98 -14.44 -10.33
N MET A 199 9.37 -15.32 -9.40
CA MET A 199 8.89 -16.71 -9.38
C MET A 199 7.39 -16.82 -9.07
N VAL A 200 6.88 -15.99 -8.16
CA VAL A 200 5.43 -15.87 -7.89
C VAL A 200 4.68 -15.48 -9.16
N ARG A 201 5.15 -14.44 -9.88
CA ARG A 201 4.51 -13.96 -11.11
C ARG A 201 4.67 -14.97 -12.26
N ALA A 202 5.83 -15.59 -12.40
CA ALA A 202 6.06 -16.63 -13.40
C ALA A 202 5.12 -17.83 -13.19
N TYR A 203 4.93 -18.28 -11.95
CA TYR A 203 3.92 -19.30 -11.63
C TYR A 203 2.50 -18.86 -12.03
N LEU A 204 2.11 -17.64 -11.71
CA LEU A 204 0.80 -17.10 -12.08
C LEU A 204 0.63 -16.95 -13.60
N LEU A 205 1.71 -16.82 -14.37
CA LEU A 205 1.71 -16.68 -15.82
C LEU A 205 1.79 -18.03 -16.57
N THR A 206 2.24 -19.11 -15.91
CA THR A 206 2.53 -20.40 -16.57
C THR A 206 1.91 -21.61 -15.90
N LYS A 207 1.56 -21.52 -14.62
CA LYS A 207 1.21 -22.64 -13.72
C LYS A 207 2.35 -23.65 -13.52
N ASP A 208 3.59 -23.31 -13.89
CA ASP A 208 4.73 -24.18 -13.67
C ASP A 208 5.14 -24.20 -12.18
N GLU A 209 5.02 -25.38 -11.56
CA GLU A 209 5.28 -25.60 -10.14
C GLU A 209 6.77 -25.54 -9.76
N GLU A 210 7.69 -25.59 -10.73
CA GLU A 210 9.12 -25.47 -10.45
C GLU A 210 9.45 -24.10 -9.83
N TYR A 211 8.71 -23.06 -10.24
CA TYR A 211 8.84 -21.72 -9.63
C TYR A 211 8.39 -21.69 -8.15
N TYR A 212 7.36 -22.44 -7.81
CA TYR A 212 6.97 -22.61 -6.41
C TYR A 212 8.05 -23.34 -5.62
N LYS A 213 8.53 -24.48 -6.11
CA LYS A 213 9.51 -25.32 -5.39
C LYS A 213 10.79 -24.56 -5.07
N GLU A 214 11.34 -23.82 -6.03
CA GLU A 214 12.54 -23.01 -5.79
C GLU A 214 12.21 -21.76 -4.96
N GLY A 215 11.08 -21.10 -5.21
CA GLY A 215 10.67 -19.89 -4.50
C GLY A 215 10.42 -20.11 -3.03
N ILE A 216 9.69 -21.18 -2.66
CA ILE A 216 9.41 -21.49 -1.24
C ILE A 216 10.68 -21.91 -0.50
N LYS A 217 11.61 -22.59 -1.17
CA LYS A 217 12.91 -22.95 -0.61
C LYS A 217 13.73 -21.69 -0.27
N ARG A 218 13.81 -20.71 -1.17
CA ARG A 218 14.51 -19.44 -0.94
C ARG A 218 13.86 -18.62 0.17
N LEU A 219 12.54 -18.53 0.16
CA LEU A 219 11.81 -17.82 1.20
C LEU A 219 12.01 -18.47 2.56
N SER A 220 11.92 -19.80 2.64
CA SER A 220 12.14 -20.55 3.89
C SER A 220 13.56 -20.37 4.44
N GLU A 221 14.57 -20.31 3.57
CA GLU A 221 15.95 -20.01 3.98
C GLU A 221 16.04 -18.65 4.68
N ILE A 222 15.51 -17.59 4.07
CA ILE A 222 15.50 -16.25 4.68
C ILE A 222 14.73 -16.26 6.01
N LEU A 223 13.56 -16.90 6.06
CA LEU A 223 12.73 -16.97 7.25
C LEU A 223 13.34 -17.83 8.38
N SER A 224 14.34 -18.66 8.06
CA SER A 224 15.10 -19.46 9.03
C SER A 224 16.23 -18.71 9.72
N TRP A 225 16.60 -17.52 9.26
CA TRP A 225 17.71 -16.76 9.81
C TRP A 225 17.53 -16.52 11.31
N LYS A 226 18.56 -16.87 12.08
CA LYS A 226 18.52 -16.88 13.56
C LYS A 226 18.53 -15.48 14.18
N HIS A 227 18.90 -14.48 13.42
CA HIS A 227 19.08 -13.12 13.94
C HIS A 227 17.90 -12.24 13.58
N SER A 228 16.95 -12.09 14.48
CA SER A 228 15.82 -11.15 14.34
C SER A 228 16.28 -9.72 14.01
N LYS A 229 17.49 -9.35 14.40
CA LYS A 229 18.13 -8.08 14.08
C LYS A 229 18.31 -7.81 12.57
N TYR A 230 18.42 -8.88 11.75
CA TYR A 230 18.49 -8.72 10.28
C TYR A 230 17.19 -8.23 9.68
N PHE A 231 16.09 -8.45 10.35
CA PHE A 231 14.76 -8.00 9.92
C PHE A 231 14.27 -6.81 10.75
N ALA A 232 15.11 -6.26 11.60
CA ALA A 232 14.83 -5.01 12.26
C ALA A 232 14.79 -3.87 11.23
N GLY A 233 13.92 -2.88 11.46
CA GLY A 233 13.71 -1.78 10.54
C GLY A 233 12.60 -2.05 9.52
N ASP A 234 11.91 -0.99 9.17
CA ASP A 234 10.66 -1.03 8.41
C ASP A 234 10.82 -1.63 7.02
N PHE A 235 11.95 -1.36 6.36
CA PHE A 235 12.19 -1.83 5.00
C PHE A 235 12.37 -3.36 4.94
N ASN A 236 13.27 -3.94 5.76
CA ASN A 236 13.47 -5.38 5.76
C ASN A 236 12.20 -6.12 6.19
N ARG A 237 11.51 -5.58 7.19
CA ARG A 237 10.27 -6.15 7.72
C ARG A 237 9.14 -6.08 6.69
N SER A 238 9.02 -4.96 5.97
CA SER A 238 8.02 -4.82 4.92
C SER A 238 8.28 -5.77 3.74
N THR A 239 9.54 -5.93 3.36
CA THR A 239 9.94 -6.88 2.31
C THR A 239 9.61 -8.33 2.70
N ILE A 240 9.91 -8.73 3.93
CA ILE A 240 9.54 -10.05 4.44
C ILE A 240 8.01 -10.26 4.43
N LEU A 241 7.25 -9.27 4.86
CA LEU A 241 5.79 -9.32 4.83
C LEU A 241 5.27 -9.42 3.39
N SER A 242 5.82 -8.64 2.46
CA SER A 242 5.46 -8.64 1.04
C SER A 242 5.69 -10.01 0.39
N MET A 243 6.91 -10.55 0.53
CA MET A 243 7.26 -11.87 -0.02
C MET A 243 6.37 -12.98 0.54
N SER A 244 6.20 -13.01 1.86
CA SER A 244 5.39 -14.04 2.53
C SER A 244 3.92 -13.96 2.11
N THR A 245 3.38 -12.75 1.95
CA THR A 245 2.00 -12.53 1.52
C THR A 245 1.78 -12.95 0.07
N SER A 246 2.68 -12.54 -0.83
CA SER A 246 2.59 -12.89 -2.26
C SER A 246 2.73 -14.40 -2.47
N ALA A 247 3.68 -15.04 -1.78
CA ALA A 247 3.87 -16.48 -1.80
C ALA A 247 2.65 -17.23 -1.25
N TYR A 248 2.11 -16.77 -0.12
CA TYR A 248 0.93 -17.36 0.50
C TYR A 248 -0.28 -17.33 -0.43
N ASP A 249 -0.55 -16.19 -1.06
CA ASP A 249 -1.68 -16.04 -1.96
C ASP A 249 -1.53 -16.85 -3.27
N ALA A 250 -0.36 -16.72 -3.93
CA ALA A 250 -0.15 -17.35 -5.21
C ALA A 250 -0.01 -18.88 -5.13
N TRP A 251 0.69 -19.38 -4.13
CA TRP A 251 1.00 -20.81 -3.98
C TRP A 251 0.10 -21.54 -2.99
N TYR A 252 -0.98 -20.93 -2.55
CA TYR A 252 -1.86 -21.44 -1.48
C TYR A 252 -2.24 -22.92 -1.63
N ASN A 253 -2.57 -23.34 -2.84
CA ASN A 253 -3.00 -24.73 -3.13
C ASN A 253 -1.82 -25.71 -3.24
N LEU A 254 -0.58 -25.22 -3.34
CA LEU A 254 0.63 -26.03 -3.43
C LEU A 254 1.34 -26.16 -2.08
N LEU A 255 1.16 -25.18 -1.19
CA LEU A 255 1.84 -25.12 0.11
C LEU A 255 1.50 -26.33 0.98
N THR A 256 2.52 -26.96 1.53
CA THR A 256 2.36 -27.95 2.61
C THR A 256 1.79 -27.30 3.88
N PRO A 257 1.24 -28.09 4.82
CA PRO A 257 0.75 -27.56 6.10
C PRO A 257 1.81 -26.78 6.89
N ASP A 258 3.07 -27.24 6.89
CA ASP A 258 4.17 -26.60 7.60
C ASP A 258 4.56 -25.27 6.94
N GLU A 259 4.60 -25.20 5.61
CA GLU A 259 4.86 -23.98 4.86
C GLU A 259 3.74 -22.96 5.09
N LYS A 260 2.47 -23.38 5.03
CA LYS A 260 1.33 -22.50 5.37
C LYS A 260 1.47 -21.93 6.77
N LYS A 261 1.79 -22.77 7.75
CA LYS A 261 2.00 -22.36 9.14
C LYS A 261 3.16 -21.38 9.28
N LEU A 262 4.27 -21.61 8.56
CA LEU A 262 5.42 -20.70 8.56
C LEU A 262 5.04 -19.33 8.00
N LEU A 263 4.41 -19.29 6.83
CA LEU A 263 4.01 -18.04 6.18
C LEU A 263 2.96 -17.29 7.01
N LEU A 264 1.93 -17.96 7.51
CA LEU A 264 0.90 -17.33 8.35
C LEU A 264 1.50 -16.76 9.65
N ARG A 265 2.45 -17.46 10.28
CA ARG A 265 3.16 -16.94 11.44
C ARG A 265 3.93 -15.67 11.09
N THR A 266 4.69 -15.69 10.01
CA THR A 266 5.48 -14.54 9.54
C THR A 266 4.60 -13.34 9.20
N ILE A 267 3.50 -13.58 8.49
CA ILE A 267 2.52 -12.53 8.16
C ILE A 267 1.90 -11.94 9.44
N ARG A 268 1.50 -12.79 10.38
CA ARG A 268 0.94 -12.37 11.67
C ARG A 268 1.89 -11.49 12.45
N GLU A 269 3.15 -11.92 12.62
CA GLU A 269 4.14 -11.22 13.44
C GLU A 269 4.51 -9.85 12.83
N ASN A 270 4.76 -9.78 11.54
CA ASN A 270 5.12 -8.53 10.88
C ASN A 270 3.90 -7.62 10.66
N GLY A 271 2.76 -8.17 10.29
CA GLY A 271 1.52 -7.40 10.13
C GLY A 271 1.05 -6.79 11.45
N LYS A 272 1.12 -7.53 12.57
CA LYS A 272 0.82 -7.01 13.91
C LYS A 272 1.70 -5.80 14.24
N LYS A 273 3.01 -5.90 13.99
CA LYS A 273 3.94 -4.79 14.24
C LYS A 273 3.58 -3.55 13.41
N PHE A 274 3.36 -3.69 12.11
CA PHE A 274 2.97 -2.55 11.26
C PHE A 274 1.64 -1.94 11.68
N TYR A 275 0.64 -2.75 11.97
CA TYR A 275 -0.65 -2.23 12.44
C TYR A 275 -0.48 -1.41 13.73
N HIS A 276 0.22 -1.96 14.73
CA HIS A 276 0.47 -1.23 15.98
C HIS A 276 1.31 0.02 15.79
N GLU A 277 2.32 -0.05 14.92
CA GLU A 277 3.14 1.09 14.56
C GLU A 277 2.31 2.21 13.94
N TYR A 278 1.42 1.89 13.01
CA TYR A 278 0.56 2.88 12.35
C TYR A 278 -0.37 3.54 13.34
N VAL A 279 -1.14 2.78 14.11
CA VAL A 279 -2.13 3.33 15.02
C VAL A 279 -1.52 4.02 16.25
N ASN A 280 -0.29 3.68 16.66
CA ASN A 280 0.34 4.25 17.84
C ASN A 280 1.31 5.40 17.53
N HIS A 281 2.08 5.29 16.46
CA HIS A 281 3.19 6.20 16.20
C HIS A 281 3.03 7.06 14.95
N LEU A 282 2.45 6.51 13.89
CA LEU A 282 2.41 7.14 12.58
C LEU A 282 1.06 7.72 12.20
N GLU A 283 0.01 7.43 12.95
CA GLU A 283 -1.36 7.83 12.64
C GLU A 283 -1.52 9.34 12.43
N ASN A 284 -0.85 10.16 13.23
CA ASN A 284 -0.88 11.61 13.09
C ASN A 284 0.13 12.16 12.08
N ARG A 285 0.93 11.31 11.46
CA ARG A 285 1.99 11.67 10.50
C ARG A 285 1.77 11.09 9.13
N ILE A 286 0.57 10.68 8.82
CA ILE A 286 0.22 10.08 7.53
C ILE A 286 0.63 10.95 6.34
N ALA A 287 0.52 12.27 6.48
CA ALA A 287 0.81 13.22 5.42
C ALA A 287 2.31 13.33 5.11
N ASP A 288 3.19 13.16 6.09
CA ASP A 288 4.63 13.40 5.93
C ASP A 288 5.51 12.14 6.07
N ASN A 289 4.92 10.99 6.39
CA ASN A 289 5.67 9.76 6.58
C ASN A 289 5.61 8.85 5.35
N HIS A 290 6.65 8.92 4.51
CA HIS A 290 6.75 8.11 3.30
C HIS A 290 6.88 6.60 3.57
N VAL A 291 7.46 6.20 4.70
CA VAL A 291 7.58 4.78 5.08
C VAL A 291 6.20 4.20 5.30
N TRP A 292 5.35 4.89 6.05
CA TRP A 292 3.98 4.48 6.29
C TRP A 292 3.19 4.33 4.98
N GLN A 293 3.27 5.35 4.13
CA GLN A 293 2.57 5.36 2.84
C GLN A 293 3.01 4.21 1.93
N MET A 294 4.33 3.95 1.85
CA MET A 294 4.88 2.86 1.05
C MET A 294 4.50 1.48 1.60
N THR A 295 4.53 1.30 2.91
CA THR A 295 4.26 0.00 3.55
C THR A 295 2.77 -0.28 3.73
N PHE A 296 1.91 0.74 3.61
CA PHE A 296 0.45 0.60 3.70
C PHE A 296 -0.10 -0.46 2.74
N ARG A 297 0.32 -0.44 1.48
CA ARG A 297 -0.07 -1.45 0.48
C ARG A 297 0.24 -2.86 0.96
N ILE A 298 1.39 -3.05 1.57
CA ILE A 298 1.87 -4.37 2.00
C ILE A 298 0.99 -4.91 3.15
N LEU A 299 0.67 -4.08 4.14
CA LEU A 299 -0.26 -4.46 5.20
C LEU A 299 -1.66 -4.71 4.64
N ASN A 300 -2.13 -3.86 3.73
CA ASN A 300 -3.44 -4.03 3.08
C ASN A 300 -3.54 -5.37 2.35
N MET A 301 -2.53 -5.72 1.54
CA MET A 301 -2.52 -7.00 0.82
C MET A 301 -2.45 -8.18 1.78
N ALA A 302 -1.64 -8.10 2.85
CA ALA A 302 -1.55 -9.12 3.89
C ALA A 302 -2.90 -9.34 4.59
N ALA A 303 -3.59 -8.25 4.92
CA ALA A 303 -4.91 -8.29 5.55
C ALA A 303 -5.94 -9.02 4.69
N PHE A 304 -6.05 -8.65 3.41
CA PHE A 304 -7.01 -9.29 2.50
C PHE A 304 -6.59 -10.70 2.11
N ALA A 305 -5.29 -10.99 1.96
CA ALA A 305 -4.81 -12.35 1.68
C ALA A 305 -5.17 -13.32 2.80
N THR A 306 -5.14 -12.88 4.05
CA THR A 306 -5.33 -13.74 5.24
C THR A 306 -6.68 -13.54 5.92
N TYR A 307 -7.60 -12.75 5.30
CA TYR A 307 -8.94 -12.56 5.83
C TYR A 307 -9.70 -13.88 5.93
N GLY A 308 -10.25 -14.14 7.11
CA GLY A 308 -10.93 -15.41 7.43
C GLY A 308 -9.99 -16.51 7.95
N GLU A 309 -8.67 -16.32 7.91
CA GLU A 309 -7.66 -17.31 8.33
C GLU A 309 -6.84 -16.83 9.54
N LEU A 310 -6.47 -15.55 9.57
CA LEU A 310 -5.88 -14.91 10.75
C LEU A 310 -6.95 -14.07 11.47
N PRO A 311 -7.18 -14.28 12.78
CA PRO A 311 -8.20 -13.50 13.52
C PRO A 311 -8.01 -11.99 13.45
N MET A 312 -6.75 -11.53 13.49
CA MET A 312 -6.42 -10.10 13.43
C MET A 312 -6.57 -9.48 12.04
N ALA A 313 -6.66 -10.28 10.98
CA ALA A 313 -6.81 -9.77 9.61
C ALA A 313 -8.10 -8.97 9.44
N SER A 314 -9.17 -9.28 10.16
CA SER A 314 -10.41 -8.50 10.17
C SER A 314 -10.20 -7.06 10.64
N THR A 315 -9.41 -6.87 11.70
CA THR A 315 -9.04 -5.53 12.20
C THR A 315 -8.15 -4.79 11.19
N TRP A 316 -7.18 -5.47 10.58
CA TRP A 316 -6.31 -4.86 9.58
C TRP A 316 -7.06 -4.45 8.32
N VAL A 317 -7.99 -5.28 7.85
CA VAL A 317 -8.85 -4.95 6.69
C VAL A 317 -9.72 -3.74 7.01
N ASP A 318 -10.34 -3.72 8.20
CA ASP A 318 -11.17 -2.58 8.63
C ASP A 318 -10.35 -1.28 8.69
N TYR A 319 -9.15 -1.33 9.29
CA TYR A 319 -8.23 -0.20 9.31
C TYR A 319 -7.85 0.26 7.90
N CYS A 320 -7.27 -0.63 7.10
CA CYS A 320 -6.74 -0.27 5.78
C CYS A 320 -7.81 0.26 4.83
N TYR A 321 -8.97 -0.38 4.79
CA TYR A 321 -10.04 0.06 3.91
C TYR A 321 -10.60 1.44 4.31
N ASN A 322 -10.93 1.61 5.58
CA ASN A 322 -11.46 2.88 6.07
C ASN A 322 -10.41 4.02 6.00
N GLU A 323 -9.13 3.72 6.24
CA GLU A 323 -8.04 4.66 6.04
C GLU A 323 -7.97 5.14 4.59
N TRP A 324 -8.02 4.21 3.64
CA TRP A 324 -8.00 4.53 2.21
C TRP A 324 -9.14 5.44 1.80
N VAL A 325 -10.37 5.08 2.14
CA VAL A 325 -11.56 5.85 1.73
C VAL A 325 -11.74 7.17 2.47
N SER A 326 -11.09 7.33 3.62
CA SER A 326 -11.22 8.54 4.46
C SER A 326 -10.08 9.53 4.29
N ARG A 327 -8.87 9.09 3.94
CA ARG A 327 -7.68 9.95 3.92
C ARG A 327 -6.81 9.83 2.67
N LEU A 328 -6.82 8.68 2.00
CA LEU A 328 -5.97 8.43 0.84
C LEU A 328 -6.78 8.49 -0.47
N PRO A 329 -6.16 8.65 -1.62
CA PRO A 329 -4.71 8.73 -1.87
C PRO A 329 -4.05 10.05 -1.47
N GLY A 330 -4.80 11.14 -1.42
CA GLY A 330 -4.33 12.46 -1.01
C GLY A 330 -5.30 13.10 -0.03
N LEU A 331 -4.79 13.97 0.83
CA LEU A 331 -5.59 14.65 1.87
C LEU A 331 -6.60 15.65 1.31
N ASN A 332 -6.49 15.99 0.04
CA ASN A 332 -7.39 16.88 -0.70
C ASN A 332 -7.63 16.33 -2.11
N THR A 333 -8.39 17.05 -2.93
CA THR A 333 -8.77 16.61 -4.28
C THR A 333 -8.01 17.33 -5.40
N ASP A 334 -6.98 18.12 -5.07
CA ASP A 334 -6.20 18.88 -6.05
C ASP A 334 -5.18 18.03 -6.84
N GLY A 335 -4.96 16.80 -6.42
CA GLY A 335 -4.01 15.89 -7.05
C GLY A 335 -2.56 16.09 -6.62
N GLY A 336 -2.29 17.04 -5.73
CA GLY A 336 -0.94 17.31 -5.23
C GLY A 336 -0.40 16.22 -4.31
N TRP A 337 0.93 16.11 -4.25
CA TRP A 337 1.64 15.26 -3.30
C TRP A 337 2.49 16.13 -2.36
N HIS A 338 2.40 15.88 -1.07
CA HIS A 338 2.81 16.83 -0.03
C HIS A 338 4.29 16.78 0.33
N ASN A 339 5.01 15.68 0.12
CA ASN A 339 6.40 15.54 0.60
C ASN A 339 7.47 15.41 -0.51
N GLY A 340 7.16 15.88 -1.71
CA GLY A 340 8.10 16.01 -2.81
C GLY A 340 8.19 14.82 -3.73
N ASP A 341 8.89 15.01 -4.85
CA ASP A 341 8.90 14.10 -5.99
C ASP A 341 9.54 12.74 -5.68
N SER A 342 10.64 12.70 -4.93
CA SER A 342 11.29 11.42 -4.65
C SER A 342 10.43 10.51 -3.76
N TYR A 343 9.74 11.07 -2.78
CA TYR A 343 8.81 10.34 -1.94
C TYR A 343 7.49 10.03 -2.66
N PHE A 344 7.07 10.86 -3.61
CA PHE A 344 5.99 10.50 -4.51
C PHE A 344 6.31 9.22 -5.28
N GLN A 345 7.49 9.16 -5.89
CA GLN A 345 7.88 8.02 -6.74
C GLN A 345 7.97 6.69 -5.97
N VAL A 346 8.33 6.68 -4.69
CA VAL A 346 8.33 5.42 -3.90
C VAL A 346 6.94 4.94 -3.52
N ASN A 347 5.92 5.76 -3.71
CA ASN A 347 4.53 5.43 -3.41
C ASN A 347 3.68 5.05 -4.65
N LEU A 348 4.23 5.14 -5.86
CA LEU A 348 3.46 4.94 -7.10
C LEU A 348 2.77 3.57 -7.18
N ARG A 349 3.44 2.54 -6.70
CA ARG A 349 2.87 1.19 -6.63
C ARG A 349 1.66 1.13 -5.68
N THR A 350 1.76 1.77 -4.52
CA THR A 350 0.64 1.88 -3.56
C THR A 350 -0.54 2.62 -4.17
N LEU A 351 -0.28 3.73 -4.85
CA LEU A 351 -1.30 4.59 -5.46
C LEU A 351 -2.05 3.92 -6.61
N ILE A 352 -1.49 2.89 -7.23
CA ILE A 352 -2.15 2.15 -8.32
C ILE A 352 -2.69 0.79 -7.86
N GLU A 353 -1.88 -0.03 -7.18
CA GLU A 353 -2.28 -1.40 -6.84
C GLU A 353 -3.42 -1.46 -5.82
N VAL A 354 -3.48 -0.54 -4.86
CA VAL A 354 -4.55 -0.55 -3.85
C VAL A 354 -5.91 -0.21 -4.45
N PRO A 355 -6.10 0.91 -5.18
CA PRO A 355 -7.39 1.19 -5.79
C PRO A 355 -7.75 0.20 -6.89
N ALA A 356 -6.79 -0.30 -7.68
CA ALA A 356 -7.05 -1.35 -8.68
C ALA A 356 -7.57 -2.63 -8.01
N PHE A 357 -6.98 -3.03 -6.89
CA PHE A 357 -7.44 -4.17 -6.10
C PHE A 357 -8.87 -3.96 -5.58
N TYR A 358 -9.16 -2.81 -4.98
CA TYR A 358 -10.50 -2.51 -4.49
C TYR A 358 -11.53 -2.41 -5.62
N SER A 359 -11.16 -1.83 -6.76
CA SER A 359 -12.03 -1.74 -7.94
C SER A 359 -12.37 -3.14 -8.47
N ARG A 360 -11.37 -4.01 -8.58
CA ARG A 360 -11.55 -5.38 -9.05
C ARG A 360 -12.50 -6.18 -8.15
N ILE A 361 -12.34 -6.09 -6.82
CA ILE A 361 -13.19 -6.85 -5.90
C ILE A 361 -14.60 -6.27 -5.86
N SER A 362 -14.71 -4.96 -5.71
CA SER A 362 -16.01 -4.33 -5.45
C SER A 362 -16.83 -4.09 -6.71
N GLY A 363 -16.18 -3.95 -7.87
CA GLY A 363 -16.78 -3.46 -9.11
C GLY A 363 -17.09 -1.96 -9.08
N PHE A 364 -16.58 -1.24 -8.07
CA PHE A 364 -16.65 0.23 -7.98
C PHE A 364 -15.35 0.83 -8.47
N ASP A 365 -15.41 1.90 -9.25
CA ASP A 365 -14.22 2.57 -9.76
C ASP A 365 -13.58 3.47 -8.69
N PHE A 366 -12.51 2.99 -8.05
CA PHE A 366 -11.75 3.76 -7.07
C PHE A 366 -10.85 4.84 -7.69
N PHE A 367 -10.58 4.78 -9.00
CA PHE A 367 -9.90 5.85 -9.72
C PHE A 367 -10.82 7.03 -10.07
N ALA A 368 -12.13 6.89 -9.88
CA ALA A 368 -13.08 8.01 -9.95
C ALA A 368 -12.89 9.03 -8.81
N ASP A 369 -12.06 8.76 -7.81
CA ASP A 369 -11.64 9.76 -6.82
C ASP A 369 -11.05 10.97 -7.55
N PRO A 370 -11.57 12.19 -7.30
CA PRO A 370 -11.12 13.40 -7.98
C PRO A 370 -9.60 13.65 -7.93
N TRP A 371 -8.94 13.15 -6.89
CA TRP A 371 -7.51 13.28 -6.74
C TRP A 371 -6.74 12.66 -7.92
N TYR A 372 -7.14 11.49 -8.41
CA TYR A 372 -6.41 10.77 -9.47
C TYR A 372 -6.39 11.55 -10.79
N ASN A 373 -7.54 12.06 -11.23
CA ASN A 373 -7.60 12.85 -12.45
C ASN A 373 -6.74 14.12 -12.37
N ASN A 374 -6.72 14.77 -11.20
CA ASN A 374 -5.93 15.96 -10.96
C ASN A 374 -4.43 15.62 -10.76
N ASN A 375 -4.11 14.46 -10.22
CA ASN A 375 -2.73 14.01 -10.05
C ASN A 375 -1.97 13.86 -11.38
N ALA A 376 -2.67 13.63 -12.50
CA ALA A 376 -2.06 13.66 -13.82
C ALA A 376 -1.37 15.01 -14.10
N PHE A 377 -1.96 16.13 -13.69
CA PHE A 377 -1.35 17.44 -13.82
C PHE A 377 -0.14 17.60 -12.88
N TYR A 378 -0.22 17.09 -11.65
CA TYR A 378 0.94 17.07 -10.76
C TYR A 378 2.13 16.35 -11.41
N VAL A 379 1.91 15.16 -11.98
CA VAL A 379 2.96 14.39 -12.68
C VAL A 379 3.59 15.18 -13.81
N ILE A 380 2.78 15.84 -14.63
CA ILE A 380 3.23 16.60 -15.81
C ILE A 380 4.00 17.86 -15.38
N TYR A 381 3.47 18.63 -14.44
CA TYR A 381 4.09 19.88 -14.00
C TYR A 381 5.32 19.65 -13.12
N GLN A 382 5.33 18.57 -12.35
CA GLN A 382 6.49 18.21 -11.54
C GLN A 382 7.70 17.86 -12.39
N GLN A 383 7.50 17.21 -13.53
CA GLN A 383 8.57 16.94 -14.50
C GLN A 383 8.02 16.86 -15.93
N PRO A 384 7.95 17.97 -16.67
CA PRO A 384 7.59 17.96 -18.08
C PRO A 384 8.50 17.04 -18.91
N PRO A 385 8.05 16.55 -20.09
CA PRO A 385 8.88 15.70 -20.93
C PRO A 385 10.24 16.31 -21.20
N PHE A 386 11.32 15.53 -21.00
CA PHE A 386 12.71 15.93 -21.27
C PHE A 386 13.21 17.16 -20.50
N SER A 387 12.59 17.49 -19.36
CA SER A 387 13.02 18.56 -18.48
C SER A 387 13.50 18.01 -17.13
N LYS A 388 14.07 18.90 -16.31
CA LYS A 388 14.34 18.62 -14.90
C LYS A 388 13.04 18.52 -14.11
N SER A 389 13.06 17.75 -13.02
CA SER A 389 11.95 17.81 -12.07
C SER A 389 11.92 19.14 -11.32
N ALA A 390 10.74 19.58 -10.94
CA ALA A 390 10.58 20.78 -10.12
C ALA A 390 11.16 20.57 -8.72
N GLY A 391 11.79 21.60 -8.17
CA GLY A 391 12.45 21.59 -6.88
C GLY A 391 11.49 21.77 -5.71
N GLN A 392 10.53 20.85 -5.54
CA GLN A 392 9.61 20.87 -4.43
C GLN A 392 9.88 19.70 -3.46
N GLY A 393 10.04 19.99 -2.18
CA GLY A 393 10.32 18.99 -1.16
C GLY A 393 11.59 18.18 -1.50
N ASN A 394 11.59 16.90 -1.20
CA ASN A 394 12.64 15.99 -1.66
C ASN A 394 12.45 15.67 -3.14
N SER A 395 13.33 16.19 -4.00
CA SER A 395 13.29 15.97 -5.44
C SER A 395 14.64 15.55 -5.99
N HIS A 396 14.63 14.99 -7.21
CA HIS A 396 15.83 14.58 -7.94
C HIS A 396 16.10 15.52 -9.11
N GLU A 397 16.37 16.77 -8.84
CA GLU A 397 16.57 17.85 -9.82
C GLU A 397 17.70 17.59 -10.83
N SER A 398 18.63 16.71 -10.49
CA SER A 398 19.68 16.27 -11.41
C SER A 398 19.18 15.41 -12.58
N LYS A 399 17.98 14.87 -12.49
CA LYS A 399 17.39 14.07 -13.57
C LYS A 399 16.85 15.00 -14.66
N LEU A 400 17.35 14.82 -15.88
CA LEU A 400 16.99 15.64 -17.04
C LEU A 400 15.79 15.09 -17.83
N LYS A 401 15.30 13.91 -17.46
CA LYS A 401 14.15 13.27 -18.09
C LYS A 401 13.39 12.41 -17.07
N PRO A 402 12.09 12.23 -17.27
CA PRO A 402 11.32 11.27 -16.51
C PRO A 402 11.92 9.87 -16.58
N ASN A 403 11.85 9.12 -15.51
CA ASN A 403 12.23 7.72 -15.48
C ASN A 403 11.07 6.80 -15.89
N GLY A 404 11.35 5.53 -16.13
CA GLY A 404 10.35 4.54 -16.55
C GLY A 404 9.20 4.39 -15.54
N THR A 405 9.48 4.44 -14.25
CA THR A 405 8.48 4.37 -13.18
C THR A 405 7.43 5.48 -13.28
N ARG A 406 7.86 6.73 -13.50
CA ARG A 406 6.95 7.87 -13.70
C ARG A 406 6.11 7.71 -14.95
N VAL A 407 6.72 7.22 -16.04
CA VAL A 407 6.01 7.01 -17.31
C VAL A 407 4.97 5.90 -17.16
N CYS A 408 5.30 4.80 -16.48
CA CYS A 408 4.34 3.74 -16.16
C CYS A 408 3.17 4.22 -15.31
N TYR A 409 3.44 5.11 -14.36
CA TYR A 409 2.40 5.70 -13.53
C TYR A 409 1.47 6.64 -14.34
N ALA A 410 2.05 7.48 -15.19
CA ALA A 410 1.28 8.33 -16.09
C ALA A 410 0.43 7.50 -17.08
N ASP A 411 0.95 6.37 -17.57
CA ASP A 411 0.20 5.43 -18.39
C ASP A 411 -0.99 4.81 -17.63
N ALA A 412 -0.79 4.44 -16.35
CA ALA A 412 -1.90 3.96 -15.52
C ALA A 412 -2.98 5.03 -15.34
N LEU A 413 -2.62 6.29 -15.06
CA LEU A 413 -3.58 7.40 -14.97
C LEU A 413 -4.29 7.66 -16.31
N ALA A 414 -3.57 7.54 -17.44
CA ALA A 414 -4.16 7.69 -18.76
C ALA A 414 -5.29 6.67 -19.01
N ARG A 415 -5.08 5.44 -18.58
CA ARG A 415 -6.05 4.34 -18.75
C ARG A 415 -7.19 4.42 -17.74
N GLU A 416 -6.87 4.46 -16.46
CA GLU A 416 -7.87 4.38 -15.38
C GLU A 416 -8.75 5.65 -15.32
N CYS A 417 -8.19 6.83 -15.56
CA CYS A 417 -8.92 8.08 -15.51
C CYS A 417 -9.38 8.58 -16.89
N ASN A 418 -9.12 7.84 -17.97
CA ASN A 418 -9.32 8.31 -19.36
C ASN A 418 -8.70 9.69 -19.58
N ASN A 419 -7.53 9.95 -18.98
CA ASN A 419 -6.91 11.28 -18.95
C ASN A 419 -6.07 11.54 -20.21
N PRO A 420 -6.52 12.45 -21.11
CA PRO A 420 -5.84 12.69 -22.38
C PRO A 420 -4.48 13.38 -22.21
N TRP A 421 -4.28 14.14 -21.14
CA TRP A 421 -3.02 14.82 -20.87
C TRP A 421 -1.95 13.84 -20.40
N ALA A 422 -2.30 12.91 -19.52
CA ALA A 422 -1.41 11.82 -19.14
C ALA A 422 -1.04 10.95 -20.35
N ALA A 423 -2.01 10.63 -21.22
CA ALA A 423 -1.76 9.89 -22.45
C ALA A 423 -0.84 10.65 -23.42
N ALA A 424 -1.00 11.97 -23.54
CA ALA A 424 -0.12 12.81 -24.36
C ALA A 424 1.31 12.86 -23.80
N TYR A 425 1.44 12.96 -22.45
CA TYR A 425 2.72 12.94 -21.77
C TYR A 425 3.48 11.64 -22.06
N VAL A 426 2.83 10.50 -21.92
CA VAL A 426 3.42 9.17 -22.21
C VAL A 426 3.85 9.07 -23.67
N ARG A 427 2.95 9.40 -24.61
CA ARG A 427 3.28 9.36 -26.05
C ARG A 427 4.47 10.22 -26.41
N THR A 428 4.56 11.44 -25.85
CA THR A 428 5.68 12.35 -26.12
C THR A 428 7.01 11.76 -25.68
N ILE A 429 7.03 11.07 -24.55
CA ILE A 429 8.26 10.43 -24.04
C ILE A 429 8.62 9.20 -24.88
N LEU A 430 7.64 8.34 -25.18
CA LEU A 430 7.86 7.10 -25.94
C LEU A 430 8.34 7.35 -27.37
N GLN A 431 8.05 8.50 -27.96
CA GLN A 431 8.59 8.87 -29.28
C GLN A 431 10.12 8.94 -29.32
N LYS A 432 10.77 9.27 -28.19
CA LYS A 432 12.24 9.37 -28.10
C LYS A 432 12.87 8.25 -27.26
N GLU A 433 12.11 7.66 -26.36
CA GLU A 433 12.56 6.63 -25.42
C GLU A 433 11.55 5.45 -25.45
N PRO A 434 11.44 4.70 -26.55
CA PRO A 434 10.39 3.69 -26.72
C PRO A 434 10.43 2.60 -25.65
N ASP A 435 11.62 2.25 -25.15
CA ASP A 435 11.82 1.16 -24.18
C ASP A 435 11.86 1.64 -22.72
N ILE A 436 11.48 2.90 -22.44
CA ILE A 436 11.67 3.47 -21.10
C ILE A 436 10.84 2.74 -20.03
N MET A 437 9.67 2.26 -20.40
CA MET A 437 8.78 1.54 -19.49
C MET A 437 9.29 0.14 -19.16
N GLU A 438 10.06 -0.48 -20.05
CA GLU A 438 10.67 -1.80 -19.86
C GLU A 438 11.91 -1.74 -18.94
N LYS A 439 12.45 -0.56 -18.71
CA LYS A 439 13.65 -0.33 -17.87
C LYS A 439 13.30 -0.17 -16.38
N THR A 440 12.08 -0.47 -15.97
CA THR A 440 11.71 -0.48 -14.55
C THR A 440 12.29 -1.72 -13.87
N PHE A 441 12.64 -1.57 -12.59
CA PHE A 441 13.16 -2.69 -11.80
C PHE A 441 12.01 -3.50 -11.22
N LEU A 442 11.87 -4.75 -11.64
CA LEU A 442 10.89 -5.69 -11.13
C LEU A 442 10.98 -5.81 -9.60
N GLY A 443 9.84 -5.75 -8.92
CA GLY A 443 9.74 -5.89 -7.48
C GLY A 443 10.09 -4.63 -6.67
N LYS A 444 10.46 -3.52 -7.29
CA LYS A 444 10.72 -2.25 -6.58
C LYS A 444 9.43 -1.46 -6.32
N SER A 445 9.49 -0.51 -5.40
CA SER A 445 8.35 0.31 -4.96
C SER A 445 7.61 1.07 -6.07
N GLY A 446 8.25 1.26 -7.23
CA GLY A 446 7.65 1.88 -8.40
C GLY A 446 7.36 0.91 -9.55
N ASP A 447 7.48 -0.39 -9.34
CA ASP A 447 7.21 -1.39 -10.37
C ASP A 447 5.70 -1.58 -10.58
N LEU A 448 5.21 -1.20 -11.74
CA LEU A 448 3.83 -1.36 -12.19
C LEU A 448 3.67 -2.43 -13.28
N THR A 449 4.70 -3.24 -13.52
CA THR A 449 4.68 -4.28 -14.57
C THR A 449 3.54 -5.27 -14.33
N TRP A 450 3.39 -5.76 -13.10
CA TRP A 450 2.32 -6.72 -12.78
C TRP A 450 0.92 -6.12 -12.96
N TYR A 451 0.73 -4.87 -12.54
CA TYR A 451 -0.52 -4.17 -12.78
C TYR A 451 -0.88 -4.15 -14.27
N ARG A 452 0.08 -3.82 -15.16
CA ARG A 452 -0.16 -3.83 -16.62
C ARG A 452 -0.40 -5.23 -17.21
N CYS A 453 0.20 -6.27 -16.62
CA CYS A 453 -0.08 -7.65 -17.04
C CYS A 453 -1.51 -8.11 -16.64
N THR A 454 -2.10 -7.52 -15.62
CA THR A 454 -3.40 -7.95 -15.07
C THR A 454 -4.57 -7.04 -15.42
N THR A 455 -4.34 -5.85 -15.92
CA THR A 455 -5.34 -4.90 -16.45
C THR A 455 -5.26 -4.79 -17.97
#